data_ca72d57b6ac06fd4d57eba631ec333fa
#
_entry.id   ca72d57b6ac06fd4d57eba631ec333fa
#
_cell.length_a   1.000
_cell.length_b   1.000
_cell.length_c   1.000
_cell.angle_alpha   90.00
_cell.angle_beta   90.00
_cell.angle_gamma   90.00
#
_symmetry.space_group_name_H-M   'P 1'
#
loop_
_entity.id
_entity.type
_entity.pdbx_description
1 polymer ?
#
loop_
_entity_poly.entity_id
_entity_poly.type
_entity_poly.pdbx_seq_one_letter_code
_entity_poly.pdbx_strand_id
1 'polypeptide(L)'
;MKLLNSLLGRHPKKITANVEIYTWQTCPFCIRAKLLLWWKGVKYTEYKIDGDETARAAMAERSQGRRSVPQIFINNQHVGGCDDIYALDAQGQLDPLLQSA
;
A
#
# COMPACT_ATOMS: atom_id res chain seq x y z
N MET A 1 -8.19 27.20 1.18
CA MET A 1 -7.42 25.96 1.15
C MET A 1 -8.21 24.73 1.51
N LYS A 2 -9.12 24.85 2.47
CA LYS A 2 -9.95 23.68 2.80
C LYS A 2 -10.80 23.21 1.61
N LEU A 3 -11.32 24.16 0.84
CA LEU A 3 -12.11 23.81 -0.33
C LEU A 3 -11.28 23.07 -1.36
N LEU A 4 -10.06 23.53 -1.60
CA LEU A 4 -9.16 22.90 -2.54
C LEU A 4 -8.82 21.48 -2.10
N ASN A 5 -8.54 21.28 -0.82
CA ASN A 5 -8.26 19.95 -0.30
C ASN A 5 -9.45 19.00 -0.49
N SER A 6 -10.65 19.52 -0.30
CA SER A 6 -11.86 18.75 -0.51
C SER A 6 -12.01 18.32 -1.97
N LEU A 7 -11.69 19.23 -2.90
CA LEU A 7 -11.77 18.95 -4.34
C LEU A 7 -10.71 17.96 -4.80
N LEU A 8 -9.53 17.99 -4.20
CA LEU A 8 -8.42 17.10 -4.55
C LEU A 8 -8.53 15.73 -3.89
N GLY A 9 -9.55 15.53 -3.07
CA GLY A 9 -9.73 14.30 -2.36
C GLY A 9 -9.03 14.31 -1.01
N ARG A 10 -8.99 13.14 -0.39
CA ARG A 10 -8.46 13.02 0.96
C ARG A 10 -6.98 12.73 0.93
N HIS A 11 -6.21 13.64 1.51
CA HIS A 11 -4.79 13.44 1.75
C HIS A 11 -4.54 13.47 3.24
N PRO A 12 -3.76 12.54 3.78
CA PRO A 12 -3.36 12.63 5.18
C PRO A 12 -2.49 13.85 5.38
N LYS A 13 -2.66 14.52 6.51
CA LYS A 13 -1.89 15.73 6.80
C LYS A 13 -0.42 15.43 6.98
N LYS A 14 -0.11 14.31 7.59
CA LYS A 14 1.27 13.92 7.87
C LYS A 14 1.35 12.40 7.85
N ILE A 15 2.23 11.92 7.00
CA ILE A 15 2.44 10.48 6.89
C ILE A 15 3.65 10.12 7.72
N THR A 16 3.42 9.32 8.76
CA THR A 16 4.48 8.87 9.67
C THR A 16 4.67 7.37 9.62
N ALA A 17 3.78 6.66 8.93
CA ALA A 17 3.82 5.21 8.86
C ALA A 17 4.94 4.73 7.95
N ASN A 18 5.51 3.58 8.27
CA ASN A 18 6.42 2.85 7.42
C ASN A 18 5.59 1.96 6.48
N VAL A 19 5.67 2.22 5.17
CA VAL A 19 4.88 1.50 4.18
C VAL A 19 5.79 0.65 3.30
N GLU A 20 5.46 -0.62 3.18
CA GLU A 20 6.19 -1.58 2.35
C GLU A 20 5.22 -2.22 1.37
N ILE A 21 5.69 -2.47 0.15
CA ILE A 21 4.88 -3.13 -0.86
C ILE A 21 5.74 -4.13 -1.64
N TYR A 22 5.21 -5.34 -1.78
CA TYR A 22 5.82 -6.36 -2.64
C TYR A 22 5.14 -6.31 -3.99
N THR A 23 5.92 -6.32 -5.06
CA THR A 23 5.40 -6.14 -6.43
C THR A 23 6.13 -7.02 -7.42
N TRP A 24 5.55 -7.10 -8.62
CA TRP A 24 6.22 -7.51 -9.85
C TRP A 24 6.29 -6.31 -10.77
N GLN A 25 7.28 -6.30 -11.66
CA GLN A 25 7.52 -5.17 -12.54
C GLN A 25 6.33 -4.85 -13.45
N THR A 26 5.70 -5.87 -14.02
CA THR A 26 4.61 -5.72 -14.99
C THR A 26 3.28 -6.21 -14.42
N CYS A 27 2.93 -5.77 -13.25
CA CYS A 27 1.69 -6.18 -12.59
C CYS A 27 0.72 -5.00 -12.55
N PRO A 28 -0.43 -5.07 -13.27
CA PRO A 28 -1.38 -3.96 -13.28
C PRO A 28 -1.92 -3.60 -11.90
N PHE A 29 -2.21 -4.58 -11.07
CA PHE A 29 -2.69 -4.31 -9.71
C PHE A 29 -1.62 -3.68 -8.84
N CYS A 30 -0.35 -4.04 -9.06
CA CYS A 30 0.77 -3.38 -8.38
C CYS A 30 0.85 -1.91 -8.80
N ILE A 31 0.67 -1.63 -10.08
CA ILE A 31 0.68 -0.25 -10.58
C ILE A 31 -0.45 0.55 -9.94
N ARG A 32 -1.66 -0.02 -9.88
CA ARG A 32 -2.80 0.66 -9.27
C ARG A 32 -2.57 0.93 -7.79
N ALA A 33 -2.03 -0.04 -7.09
CA ALA A 33 -1.73 0.14 -5.67
C ALA A 33 -0.71 1.26 -5.45
N LYS A 34 0.35 1.26 -6.26
CA LYS A 34 1.37 2.31 -6.16
C LYS A 34 0.81 3.68 -6.52
N LEU A 35 -0.13 3.74 -7.46
CA LEU A 35 -0.78 5.02 -7.81
C LEU A 35 -1.56 5.59 -6.63
N LEU A 36 -2.27 4.75 -5.90
CA LEU A 36 -2.99 5.22 -4.72
C LEU A 36 -2.03 5.74 -3.66
N LEU A 37 -0.95 5.01 -3.39
CA LEU A 37 0.05 5.46 -2.43
C LEU A 37 0.71 6.75 -2.87
N TRP A 38 1.04 6.85 -4.17
CA TRP A 38 1.59 8.10 -4.72
C TRP A 38 0.61 9.25 -4.57
N TRP A 39 -0.66 9.02 -4.87
CA TRP A 39 -1.71 10.02 -4.73
C TRP A 39 -1.80 10.54 -3.29
N LYS A 40 -1.62 9.64 -2.32
CA LYS A 40 -1.63 10.00 -0.90
C LYS A 40 -0.34 10.65 -0.43
N GLY A 41 0.66 10.75 -1.28
CA GLY A 41 1.95 11.33 -0.91
C GLY A 41 2.85 10.39 -0.11
N VAL A 42 2.60 9.10 -0.19
CA VAL A 42 3.34 8.10 0.58
C VAL A 42 4.66 7.78 -0.11
N LYS A 43 5.75 7.79 0.67
CA LYS A 43 7.02 7.20 0.25
C LYS A 43 7.06 5.78 0.83
N TYR A 44 7.13 4.82 -0.08
CA TYR A 44 7.07 3.41 0.31
C TYR A 44 8.36 2.70 -0.08
N THR A 45 8.62 1.61 0.61
CA THR A 45 9.70 0.70 0.24
C THR A 45 9.09 -0.39 -0.65
N GLU A 46 9.64 -0.53 -1.85
CA GLU A 46 9.14 -1.50 -2.82
C GLU A 46 10.11 -2.67 -2.94
N TYR A 47 9.57 -3.88 -2.81
CA TYR A 47 10.33 -5.11 -3.03
C TYR A 47 9.83 -5.75 -4.31
N LYS A 48 10.61 -5.66 -5.38
CA LYS A 48 10.29 -6.32 -6.64
C LYS A 48 10.77 -7.75 -6.56
N ILE A 49 9.84 -8.68 -6.60
CA ILE A 49 10.13 -10.09 -6.36
C ILE A 49 9.93 -10.96 -7.60
N ASP A 50 10.00 -10.35 -8.79
CA ASP A 50 9.89 -11.09 -10.04
C ASP A 50 10.88 -12.25 -10.06
N GLY A 51 10.38 -13.47 -10.26
CA GLY A 51 11.22 -14.65 -10.38
C GLY A 51 11.98 -15.05 -9.13
N ASP A 52 11.74 -14.41 -7.99
CA ASP A 52 12.43 -14.71 -6.74
C ASP A 52 11.50 -15.49 -5.82
N GLU A 53 11.58 -16.82 -5.91
CA GLU A 53 10.70 -17.70 -5.13
C GLU A 53 10.97 -17.61 -3.63
N THR A 54 12.22 -17.39 -3.24
CA THR A 54 12.56 -17.24 -1.82
C THR A 54 11.90 -16.00 -1.24
N ALA A 55 11.97 -14.88 -1.97
CA ALA A 55 11.31 -13.65 -1.55
C ALA A 55 9.79 -13.80 -1.53
N ARG A 56 9.25 -14.55 -2.51
CA ARG A 56 7.81 -14.79 -2.56
C ARG A 56 7.33 -15.61 -1.37
N ALA A 57 8.10 -16.61 -0.99
CA ALA A 57 7.78 -17.44 0.17
C ALA A 57 7.82 -16.58 1.45
N ALA A 58 8.80 -15.72 1.58
CA ALA A 58 8.89 -14.82 2.73
C ALA A 58 7.71 -13.85 2.78
N MET A 59 7.32 -13.32 1.62
CA MET A 59 6.14 -12.46 1.53
C MET A 59 4.88 -13.22 1.96
N ALA A 60 4.71 -14.45 1.48
CA ALA A 60 3.55 -15.27 1.81
C ALA A 60 3.48 -15.52 3.32
N GLU A 61 4.61 -15.76 3.94
CA GLU A 61 4.65 -15.96 5.38
C GLU A 61 4.19 -14.72 6.14
N ARG A 62 4.61 -13.53 5.70
CA ARG A 62 4.14 -12.27 6.27
C ARG A 62 2.67 -11.99 5.95
N SER A 63 2.16 -12.53 4.86
CA SER A 63 0.84 -12.22 4.29
C SER A 63 -0.20 -13.29 4.58
N GLN A 64 0.00 -14.06 5.64
CA GLN A 64 -0.98 -15.08 6.06
C GLN A 64 -1.22 -16.12 4.96
N GLY A 65 -0.17 -16.46 4.24
CA GLY A 65 -0.22 -17.46 3.19
C GLY A 65 -0.52 -16.93 1.80
N ARG A 66 -0.78 -15.65 1.64
CA ARG A 66 -1.09 -15.07 0.33
C ARG A 66 0.19 -14.93 -0.50
N ARG A 67 0.17 -15.47 -1.70
CA ARG A 67 1.32 -15.48 -2.60
C ARG A 67 1.18 -14.52 -3.77
N SER A 68 0.04 -13.83 -3.87
CA SER A 68 -0.21 -12.88 -4.96
C SER A 68 0.45 -11.53 -4.66
N VAL A 69 0.68 -10.75 -5.72
CA VAL A 69 1.15 -9.39 -5.60
C VAL A 69 0.07 -8.44 -6.13
N PRO A 70 -0.03 -7.21 -5.62
CA PRO A 70 0.81 -6.64 -4.56
C PRO A 70 0.39 -7.13 -3.18
N GLN A 71 1.31 -7.06 -2.22
CA GLN A 71 1.00 -7.22 -0.80
C GLN A 71 1.60 -6.02 -0.07
N ILE A 72 0.77 -5.35 0.73
CA ILE A 72 1.12 -4.08 1.35
C ILE A 72 1.13 -4.23 2.87
N PHE A 73 2.12 -3.60 3.49
CA PHE A 73 2.29 -3.59 4.94
C PHE A 73 2.43 -2.15 5.40
N ILE A 74 1.71 -1.81 6.45
CA ILE A 74 1.80 -0.48 7.08
C ILE A 74 2.20 -0.69 8.52
N ASN A 75 3.35 -0.13 8.91
CA ASN A 75 3.94 -0.31 10.24
C ASN A 75 4.05 -1.80 10.59
N ASN A 76 4.53 -2.57 9.62
CA ASN A 76 4.76 -4.01 9.76
C ASN A 76 3.48 -4.84 9.91
N GLN A 77 2.33 -4.23 9.70
CA GLN A 77 1.04 -4.92 9.75
C GLN A 77 0.54 -5.18 8.34
N HIS A 78 0.13 -6.40 8.07
CA HIS A 78 -0.37 -6.78 6.76
C HIS A 78 -1.74 -6.13 6.51
N VAL A 79 -1.85 -5.32 5.46
CA VAL A 79 -3.12 -4.72 5.08
C VAL A 79 -3.75 -5.37 3.86
N GLY A 80 -2.96 -6.05 3.05
CA GLY A 80 -3.48 -6.82 1.93
C GLY A 80 -3.00 -6.36 0.57
N GLY A 81 -3.81 -6.61 -0.45
CA GLY A 81 -3.49 -6.29 -1.83
C GLY A 81 -4.13 -5.00 -2.31
N CYS A 82 -4.18 -4.85 -3.65
CA CYS A 82 -4.72 -3.65 -4.28
C CYS A 82 -6.17 -3.38 -3.86
N ASP A 83 -7.03 -4.37 -3.96
CA ASP A 83 -8.44 -4.18 -3.63
C ASP A 83 -8.62 -3.82 -2.15
N ASP A 84 -7.78 -4.40 -1.31
CA ASP A 84 -7.87 -4.15 0.13
C ASP A 84 -7.56 -2.70 0.48
N ILE A 85 -6.49 -2.12 -0.11
CA ILE A 85 -6.17 -0.73 0.22
C ILE A 85 -7.15 0.26 -0.39
N TYR A 86 -7.70 -0.04 -1.56
CA TYR A 86 -8.74 0.81 -2.14
C TYR A 86 -10.02 0.75 -1.31
N ALA A 87 -10.36 -0.41 -0.76
CA ALA A 87 -11.52 -0.54 0.13
C ALA A 87 -11.31 0.25 1.42
N LEU A 88 -10.12 0.17 2.01
CA LEU A 88 -9.79 0.95 3.19
C LEU A 88 -9.89 2.44 2.91
N ASP A 89 -9.40 2.88 1.76
CA ASP A 89 -9.48 4.29 1.40
C ASP A 89 -10.93 4.75 1.22
N ALA A 90 -11.74 3.94 0.54
CA ALA A 90 -13.14 4.26 0.33
C ALA A 90 -13.92 4.37 1.65
N GLN A 91 -13.51 3.61 2.65
CA GLN A 91 -14.12 3.63 3.99
C GLN A 91 -13.55 4.70 4.91
N GLY A 92 -12.58 5.49 4.41
CA GLY A 92 -11.92 6.50 5.24
C GLY A 92 -10.98 5.94 6.27
N GLN A 93 -10.54 4.68 6.11
CA GLN A 93 -9.70 4.00 7.09
C GLN A 93 -8.22 3.96 6.70
N LEU A 94 -7.90 4.29 5.45
CA LEU A 94 -6.50 4.26 5.02
C LEU A 94 -5.69 5.41 5.60
N ASP A 95 -6.21 6.62 5.53
CA ASP A 95 -5.49 7.80 6.01
C ASP A 95 -5.07 7.67 7.48
N PRO A 96 -5.95 7.21 8.40
CA PRO A 96 -5.52 7.02 9.79
C PRO A 96 -4.34 6.04 9.92
N LEU A 97 -4.32 4.98 9.12
CA LEU A 97 -3.20 4.04 9.14
C LEU A 97 -1.90 4.69 8.67
N LEU A 98 -1.97 5.55 7.67
CA LEU A 98 -0.79 6.25 7.16
C LEU A 98 -0.28 7.30 8.13
N GLN A 99 -1.11 7.78 9.03
CA GLN A 99 -0.75 8.78 10.03
C GLN A 99 -0.29 8.15 11.34
N SER A 100 -0.43 6.84 11.49
CA SER A 100 -0.01 6.16 12.70
C SER A 100 1.52 6.00 12.70
N ALA A 101 2.10 6.07 13.88
CA ALA A 101 3.55 5.97 14.02
C ALA A 101 3.99 4.55 14.31
#